data_f6cc138c9fbc4481ecf32393b9445804
#
_entry.id   f6cc138c9fbc4481ecf32393b9445804
#
_cell.length_a   1.000
_cell.length_b   1.000
_cell.length_c   1.000
_cell.angle_alpha   90.00
_cell.angle_beta   90.00
_cell.angle_gamma   90.00
#
_symmetry.space_group_name_H-M   'P 1'
#
loop_
_entity.id
_entity.type
_entity.pdbx_description
1 polymer ?
#
loop_
_entity_poly.entity_id
_entity_poly.type
_entity_poly.pdbx_seq_one_letter_code
_entity_poly.pdbx_strand_id
1 'polypeptide(L)'
;MVATIVISVLAFVGVIASIIFIPHFKIGKVTIDTYWILPLVAAIILLATSLAPFNEVISSLTSDASINPLKILGLFFSMTIISVYLDELGLFKYLAIKAAKKTGSNQFVLFLILYLLVAVLTIFTSNDVVILTFTPFICFFAKRTKINPLPYLIAEFAAANTWSMMFIIGNPTNIYLGTSAGINFIDYFKVMAIPTLFAGVIQLGIIFLIFFKKLKEPISVEDEEYKIYPKTYKYAMDMTKKEVKQAVEAMYHNLNSLQSR
;
A
#
# COMPACT_ATOMS: atom_id res chain seq x y z
N MET A 1 -20.81 -24.22 -16.37
CA MET A 1 -21.16 -22.95 -15.68
C MET A 1 -21.50 -23.17 -14.19
N VAL A 2 -22.50 -23.98 -13.81
CA VAL A 2 -22.84 -24.19 -12.37
C VAL A 2 -21.66 -24.74 -11.56
N ALA A 3 -20.98 -25.79 -12.04
CA ALA A 3 -19.81 -26.37 -11.36
C ALA A 3 -18.67 -25.36 -11.19
N THR A 4 -18.39 -24.52 -12.20
CA THR A 4 -17.37 -23.45 -12.13
C THR A 4 -17.71 -22.44 -11.03
N ILE A 5 -18.98 -22.00 -10.97
CA ILE A 5 -19.45 -21.07 -9.93
C ILE A 5 -19.31 -21.69 -8.54
N VAL A 6 -19.73 -22.95 -8.38
CA VAL A 6 -19.64 -23.65 -7.09
C VAL A 6 -18.18 -23.75 -6.62
N ILE A 7 -17.26 -24.19 -7.49
CA ILE A 7 -15.84 -24.28 -7.16
C ILE A 7 -15.26 -22.91 -6.78
N SER A 8 -15.60 -21.85 -7.52
CA SER A 8 -15.13 -20.49 -7.24
C SER A 8 -15.67 -19.97 -5.91
N VAL A 9 -16.94 -20.19 -5.61
CA VAL A 9 -17.55 -19.79 -4.32
C VAL A 9 -16.93 -20.57 -3.16
N LEU A 10 -16.74 -21.88 -3.31
CA LEU A 10 -16.08 -22.70 -2.28
C LEU A 10 -14.63 -22.25 -2.04
N ALA A 11 -13.89 -21.92 -3.10
CA ALA A 11 -12.54 -21.39 -2.97
C ALA A 11 -12.53 -20.05 -2.23
N PHE A 12 -13.44 -19.14 -2.57
CA PHE A 12 -13.57 -17.84 -1.90
C PHE A 12 -13.91 -17.97 -0.41
N VAL A 13 -14.92 -18.76 -0.09
CA VAL A 13 -15.29 -19.04 1.31
C VAL A 13 -14.15 -19.73 2.06
N GLY A 14 -13.49 -20.69 1.39
CA GLY A 14 -12.31 -21.37 1.94
C GLY A 14 -11.15 -20.43 2.24
N VAL A 15 -10.87 -19.43 1.38
CA VAL A 15 -9.85 -18.41 1.65
C VAL A 15 -10.18 -17.62 2.90
N ILE A 16 -11.42 -17.16 3.04
CA ILE A 16 -11.85 -16.42 4.24
C ILE A 16 -11.69 -17.30 5.49
N ALA A 17 -12.17 -18.54 5.43
CA ALA A 17 -12.04 -19.49 6.52
C ALA A 17 -10.56 -19.77 6.87
N SER A 18 -9.69 -19.93 5.85
CA SER A 18 -8.26 -20.19 6.09
C SER A 18 -7.58 -19.02 6.78
N ILE A 19 -7.88 -17.77 6.40
CA ILE A 19 -7.33 -16.58 7.05
C ILE A 19 -7.76 -16.50 8.52
N ILE A 20 -9.01 -16.85 8.83
CA ILE A 20 -9.55 -16.74 10.19
C ILE A 20 -9.05 -17.89 11.09
N PHE A 21 -9.08 -19.14 10.60
CA PHE A 21 -8.85 -20.32 11.43
C PHE A 21 -7.43 -20.90 11.32
N ILE A 22 -6.81 -20.82 10.14
CA ILE A 22 -5.49 -21.41 9.86
C ILE A 22 -4.70 -20.45 8.96
N PRO A 23 -4.29 -19.27 9.45
CA PRO A 23 -3.64 -18.25 8.61
C PRO A 23 -2.31 -18.74 8.01
N HIS A 24 -1.60 -19.59 8.72
CA HIS A 24 -0.32 -20.14 8.27
C HIS A 24 -0.07 -21.52 8.88
N PHE A 25 0.71 -22.33 8.19
CA PHE A 25 1.23 -23.59 8.74
C PHE A 25 2.72 -23.71 8.47
N LYS A 26 3.41 -24.52 9.29
CA LYS A 26 4.85 -24.70 9.20
C LYS A 26 5.19 -26.05 8.57
N ILE A 27 6.04 -26.03 7.55
CA ILE A 27 6.68 -27.23 7.00
C ILE A 27 8.18 -27.12 7.28
N GLY A 28 8.65 -27.81 8.29
CA GLY A 28 10.05 -27.73 8.75
C GLY A 28 10.38 -26.32 9.24
N LYS A 29 11.30 -25.62 8.55
CA LYS A 29 11.71 -24.24 8.89
C LYS A 29 10.93 -23.15 8.12
N VAL A 30 10.06 -23.54 7.18
CA VAL A 30 9.34 -22.60 6.31
C VAL A 30 7.93 -22.43 6.85
N THR A 31 7.50 -21.18 7.01
CA THR A 31 6.12 -20.82 7.32
C THR A 31 5.43 -20.48 6.00
N ILE A 32 4.31 -21.12 5.71
CA ILE A 32 3.54 -20.96 4.47
C ILE A 32 2.17 -20.40 4.84
N ASP A 33 1.79 -19.31 4.19
CA ASP A 33 0.46 -18.73 4.34
C ASP A 33 -0.56 -19.52 3.54
N THR A 34 -1.77 -19.71 4.09
CA THR A 34 -2.78 -20.59 3.51
C THR A 34 -3.65 -19.92 2.46
N TYR A 35 -3.77 -18.60 2.48
CA TYR A 35 -4.71 -17.84 1.65
C TYR A 35 -4.52 -18.02 0.14
N TRP A 36 -3.31 -18.28 -0.34
CA TRP A 36 -3.03 -18.46 -1.77
C TRP A 36 -3.18 -19.89 -2.25
N ILE A 37 -3.15 -20.89 -1.34
CA ILE A 37 -3.21 -22.32 -1.68
C ILE A 37 -4.58 -22.69 -2.23
N LEU A 38 -5.65 -22.25 -1.57
CA LEU A 38 -7.02 -22.61 -1.97
C LEU A 38 -7.39 -22.08 -3.37
N PRO A 39 -7.11 -20.82 -3.73
CA PRO A 39 -7.30 -20.33 -5.09
C PRO A 39 -6.47 -21.11 -6.12
N LEU A 40 -5.23 -21.46 -5.77
CA LEU A 40 -4.36 -22.23 -6.65
C LEU A 40 -4.93 -23.63 -6.91
N VAL A 41 -5.37 -24.32 -5.86
CA VAL A 41 -5.99 -25.65 -5.97
C VAL A 41 -7.28 -25.56 -6.80
N ALA A 42 -8.12 -24.56 -6.55
CA ALA A 42 -9.33 -24.34 -7.34
C ALA A 42 -9.02 -24.10 -8.83
N ALA A 43 -8.02 -23.29 -9.13
CA ALA A 43 -7.58 -23.03 -10.50
C ALA A 43 -7.08 -24.32 -11.18
N ILE A 44 -6.28 -25.14 -10.49
CA ILE A 44 -5.83 -26.44 -11.00
C ILE A 44 -7.01 -27.38 -11.26
N ILE A 45 -7.99 -27.45 -10.38
CA ILE A 45 -9.19 -28.27 -10.57
C ILE A 45 -9.98 -27.80 -11.81
N LEU A 46 -10.19 -26.49 -11.97
CA LEU A 46 -10.91 -25.94 -13.11
C LEU A 46 -10.20 -26.23 -14.45
N LEU A 47 -8.88 -26.17 -14.47
CA LEU A 47 -8.08 -26.50 -15.65
C LEU A 47 -8.08 -28.01 -15.94
N ALA A 48 -7.87 -28.84 -14.91
CA ALA A 48 -7.80 -30.30 -15.06
C ALA A 48 -9.16 -30.94 -15.48
N THR A 49 -10.25 -30.31 -15.03
CA THR A 49 -11.62 -30.76 -15.41
C THR A 49 -12.11 -30.14 -16.72
N SER A 50 -11.28 -29.32 -17.38
CA SER A 50 -11.66 -28.55 -18.58
C SER A 50 -12.92 -27.69 -18.40
N LEU A 51 -13.30 -27.41 -17.16
CA LEU A 51 -14.36 -26.43 -16.84
C LEU A 51 -13.93 -24.98 -17.16
N ALA A 52 -12.62 -24.75 -17.20
CA ALA A 52 -11.97 -23.56 -17.77
C ALA A 52 -10.95 -24.06 -18.81
N PRO A 53 -11.30 -24.11 -20.11
CA PRO A 53 -10.39 -24.55 -21.16
C PRO A 53 -9.14 -23.68 -21.21
N PHE A 54 -7.97 -24.31 -21.30
CA PHE A 54 -6.67 -23.60 -21.27
C PHE A 54 -6.58 -22.48 -22.32
N ASN A 55 -7.10 -22.71 -23.51
CA ASN A 55 -7.12 -21.70 -24.58
C ASN A 55 -7.96 -20.49 -24.23
N GLU A 56 -9.10 -20.67 -23.55
CA GLU A 56 -9.94 -19.55 -23.09
C GLU A 56 -9.25 -18.77 -21.98
N VAL A 57 -8.56 -19.47 -21.08
CA VAL A 57 -7.76 -18.80 -20.02
C VAL A 57 -6.66 -17.95 -20.64
N ILE A 58 -5.89 -18.49 -21.58
CA ILE A 58 -4.84 -17.74 -22.28
C ILE A 58 -5.42 -16.55 -23.06
N SER A 59 -6.51 -16.77 -23.79
CA SER A 59 -7.15 -15.69 -24.56
C SER A 59 -7.67 -14.58 -23.63
N SER A 60 -8.23 -14.93 -22.47
CA SER A 60 -8.68 -13.95 -21.46
C SER A 60 -7.54 -13.17 -20.83
N LEU A 61 -6.37 -13.81 -20.66
CA LEU A 61 -5.18 -13.14 -20.13
C LEU A 61 -4.52 -12.19 -21.15
N THR A 62 -4.59 -12.52 -22.44
CA THR A 62 -3.89 -11.79 -23.52
C THR A 62 -4.77 -10.88 -24.35
N SER A 63 -6.12 -11.01 -24.22
CA SER A 63 -7.06 -10.19 -24.98
C SER A 63 -6.98 -8.70 -24.62
N ASP A 64 -7.25 -7.85 -25.60
CA ASP A 64 -7.42 -6.39 -25.38
C ASP A 64 -8.80 -6.03 -24.81
N ALA A 65 -9.42 -6.95 -24.07
CA ALA A 65 -10.66 -6.68 -23.36
C ALA A 65 -10.46 -5.59 -22.29
N SER A 66 -11.56 -4.97 -21.89
CA SER A 66 -11.57 -3.94 -20.83
C SER A 66 -10.99 -4.44 -19.50
N ILE A 67 -11.09 -5.75 -19.24
CA ILE A 67 -10.43 -6.41 -18.12
C ILE A 67 -9.29 -7.27 -18.68
N ASN A 68 -8.05 -6.82 -18.48
CA ASN A 68 -6.87 -7.61 -18.81
C ASN A 68 -6.03 -7.83 -17.53
N PRO A 69 -6.05 -9.03 -16.94
CA PRO A 69 -5.35 -9.31 -15.68
C PRO A 69 -3.85 -9.04 -15.74
N LEU A 70 -3.21 -9.28 -16.90
CA LEU A 70 -1.77 -9.03 -17.08
C LEU A 70 -1.44 -7.53 -17.10
N LYS A 71 -2.29 -6.71 -17.72
CA LYS A 71 -2.13 -5.24 -17.70
C LYS A 71 -2.30 -4.69 -16.28
N ILE A 72 -3.30 -5.19 -15.54
CA ILE A 72 -3.54 -4.83 -14.12
C ILE A 72 -2.34 -5.23 -13.26
N LEU A 73 -1.85 -6.45 -13.43
CA LEU A 73 -0.67 -6.96 -12.71
C LEU A 73 0.59 -6.15 -13.04
N GLY A 74 0.81 -5.83 -14.32
CA GLY A 74 1.92 -4.99 -14.77
C GLY A 74 1.86 -3.59 -14.14
N LEU A 75 0.69 -2.96 -14.09
CA LEU A 75 0.50 -1.67 -13.43
C LEU A 75 0.79 -1.77 -11.93
N PHE A 76 0.28 -2.80 -11.25
CA PHE A 76 0.51 -3.03 -9.84
C PHE A 76 2.00 -3.21 -9.53
N PHE A 77 2.70 -4.06 -10.27
CA PHE A 77 4.15 -4.24 -10.10
C PHE A 77 4.93 -2.96 -10.36
N SER A 78 4.60 -2.22 -11.42
CA SER A 78 5.28 -0.96 -11.74
C SER A 78 5.13 0.07 -10.62
N MET A 79 3.92 0.23 -10.09
CA MET A 79 3.67 1.12 -8.96
C MET A 79 4.39 0.66 -7.70
N THR A 80 4.38 -0.65 -7.41
CA THR A 80 5.06 -1.22 -6.26
C THR A 80 6.57 -1.00 -6.34
N ILE A 81 7.18 -1.24 -7.50
CA ILE A 81 8.62 -1.01 -7.72
C ILE A 81 8.99 0.45 -7.48
N ILE A 82 8.22 1.39 -8.04
CA ILE A 82 8.45 2.83 -7.83
C ILE A 82 8.34 3.19 -6.35
N SER A 83 7.32 2.68 -5.68
CA SER A 83 7.08 3.00 -4.26
C SER A 83 8.13 2.39 -3.34
N VAL A 84 8.53 1.12 -3.57
CA VAL A 84 9.62 0.48 -2.84
C VAL A 84 10.95 1.21 -3.08
N TYR A 85 11.21 1.66 -4.31
CA TYR A 85 12.39 2.45 -4.62
C TYR A 85 12.40 3.79 -3.86
N LEU A 86 11.26 4.48 -3.77
CA LEU A 86 11.13 5.70 -2.97
C LEU A 86 11.34 5.44 -1.47
N ASP A 87 10.92 4.28 -0.97
CA ASP A 87 11.18 3.85 0.40
C ASP A 87 12.66 3.57 0.65
N GLU A 88 13.31 2.81 -0.22
CA GLU A 88 14.76 2.55 -0.17
C GLU A 88 15.58 3.84 -0.20
N LEU A 89 15.13 4.86 -0.95
CA LEU A 89 15.69 6.20 -0.92
C LEU A 89 15.43 6.95 0.40
N GLY A 90 14.64 6.36 1.29
CA GLY A 90 14.31 6.90 2.60
C GLY A 90 13.32 8.05 2.57
N LEU A 91 12.56 8.25 1.48
CA LEU A 91 11.59 9.35 1.36
C LEU A 91 10.53 9.29 2.47
N PHE A 92 9.93 8.13 2.67
CA PHE A 92 8.86 7.97 3.65
C PHE A 92 9.36 8.13 5.08
N LYS A 93 10.52 7.56 5.38
CA LYS A 93 11.20 7.73 6.67
C LYS A 93 11.54 9.20 6.94
N TYR A 94 12.02 9.93 5.93
CA TYR A 94 12.28 11.38 6.05
C TYR A 94 11.01 12.16 6.36
N LEU A 95 9.91 11.89 5.64
CA LEU A 95 8.62 12.54 5.85
C LEU A 95 8.09 12.26 7.25
N ALA A 96 8.19 11.01 7.72
CA ALA A 96 7.76 10.59 9.04
C ALA A 96 8.57 11.27 10.17
N ILE A 97 9.91 11.33 10.06
CA ILE A 97 10.77 12.03 11.02
C ILE A 97 10.46 13.54 11.02
N LYS A 98 10.26 14.12 9.84
CA LYS A 98 9.92 15.55 9.71
C LYS A 98 8.57 15.85 10.35
N ALA A 99 7.59 14.96 10.17
CA ALA A 99 6.29 15.02 10.83
C ALA A 99 6.44 14.95 12.36
N ALA A 100 7.15 13.95 12.86
CA ALA A 100 7.40 13.76 14.29
C ALA A 100 8.09 14.97 14.96
N LYS A 101 9.06 15.59 14.29
CA LYS A 101 9.76 16.80 14.80
C LYS A 101 8.84 18.01 14.99
N LYS A 102 7.76 18.11 14.22
CA LYS A 102 6.79 19.21 14.34
C LYS A 102 5.85 19.07 15.52
N THR A 103 5.75 17.89 16.13
CA THR A 103 4.75 17.57 17.13
C THR A 103 5.15 17.92 18.57
N GLY A 104 6.44 18.11 18.83
CA GLY A 104 6.94 18.22 20.21
C GLY A 104 6.60 16.99 21.02
N SER A 105 6.08 17.18 22.25
CA SER A 105 5.63 16.09 23.13
C SER A 105 4.13 15.76 23.02
N ASN A 106 3.42 16.34 22.06
CA ASN A 106 1.96 16.21 21.96
C ASN A 106 1.54 15.05 21.04
N GLN A 107 1.03 13.97 21.60
CA GLN A 107 0.56 12.80 20.85
C GLN A 107 -0.65 13.08 19.94
N PHE A 108 -1.52 14.04 20.26
CA PHE A 108 -2.65 14.39 19.40
C PHE A 108 -2.15 14.99 18.07
N VAL A 109 -1.17 15.87 18.16
CA VAL A 109 -0.59 16.49 16.97
C VAL A 109 0.16 15.45 16.13
N LEU A 110 0.92 14.56 16.78
CA LEU A 110 1.59 13.44 16.10
C LEU A 110 0.59 12.55 15.37
N PHE A 111 -0.48 12.13 16.05
CA PHE A 111 -1.54 11.30 15.50
C PHE A 111 -2.16 11.93 14.25
N LEU A 112 -2.54 13.21 14.34
CA LEU A 112 -3.14 13.93 13.22
C LEU A 112 -2.18 14.06 12.04
N ILE A 113 -0.92 14.43 12.30
CA ILE A 113 0.08 14.60 11.24
C ILE A 113 0.39 13.25 10.56
N LEU A 114 0.54 12.16 11.31
CA LEU A 114 0.79 10.85 10.73
C LEU A 114 -0.42 10.35 9.92
N TYR A 115 -1.64 10.54 10.43
CA TYR A 115 -2.85 10.21 9.68
C TYR A 115 -2.91 10.95 8.35
N LEU A 116 -2.73 12.28 8.38
CA LEU A 116 -2.76 13.11 7.16
C LEU A 116 -1.62 12.78 6.19
N LEU A 117 -0.44 12.48 6.72
CA LEU A 117 0.69 12.06 5.89
C LEU A 117 0.41 10.75 5.16
N VAL A 118 -0.09 9.74 5.88
CA VAL A 118 -0.52 8.46 5.30
C VAL A 118 -1.63 8.69 4.27
N ALA A 119 -2.64 9.50 4.60
CA ALA A 119 -3.73 9.85 3.69
C ALA A 119 -3.21 10.42 2.36
N VAL A 120 -2.35 11.45 2.44
CA VAL A 120 -1.79 12.08 1.24
C VAL A 120 -0.93 11.11 0.44
N LEU A 121 -0.06 10.35 1.09
CA LEU A 121 0.80 9.39 0.39
C LEU A 121 -0.03 8.31 -0.31
N THR A 122 -1.04 7.77 0.35
CA THR A 122 -1.88 6.71 -0.20
C THR A 122 -2.71 7.15 -1.41
N ILE A 123 -3.12 8.42 -1.47
CA ILE A 123 -3.82 8.96 -2.66
C ILE A 123 -2.96 8.81 -3.92
N PHE A 124 -1.64 9.02 -3.81
CA PHE A 124 -0.71 9.04 -4.95
C PHE A 124 0.12 7.76 -5.09
N THR A 125 0.05 6.85 -4.12
CA THR A 125 0.77 5.58 -4.14
C THR A 125 -0.18 4.41 -3.89
N SER A 126 0.34 3.22 -3.61
CA SER A 126 -0.49 2.07 -3.21
C SER A 126 -0.66 2.03 -1.69
N ASN A 127 -1.88 1.70 -1.23
CA ASN A 127 -2.16 1.48 0.19
C ASN A 127 -1.21 0.43 0.80
N ASP A 128 -0.92 -0.65 0.08
CA ASP A 128 -0.08 -1.75 0.55
C ASP A 128 1.35 -1.29 0.82
N VAL A 129 1.91 -0.48 -0.09
CA VAL A 129 3.27 0.05 0.09
C VAL A 129 3.34 1.01 1.26
N VAL A 130 2.34 1.88 1.42
CA VAL A 130 2.30 2.81 2.56
C VAL A 130 2.25 2.03 3.88
N ILE A 131 1.40 1.00 3.99
CA ILE A 131 1.30 0.16 5.18
C ILE A 131 2.63 -0.55 5.46
N LEU A 132 3.22 -1.21 4.46
CA LEU A 132 4.49 -1.93 4.63
C LEU A 132 5.63 -1.02 5.09
N THR A 133 5.62 0.25 4.67
CA THR A 133 6.66 1.22 4.99
C THR A 133 6.45 1.88 6.35
N PHE A 134 5.23 2.33 6.63
CA PHE A 134 4.95 3.12 7.84
C PHE A 134 4.77 2.25 9.08
N THR A 135 4.26 1.03 8.96
CA THR A 135 4.11 0.12 10.11
C THR A 135 5.43 -0.10 10.86
N PRO A 136 6.55 -0.49 10.21
CA PRO A 136 7.84 -0.61 10.88
C PRO A 136 8.32 0.70 11.50
N PHE A 137 8.12 1.82 10.79
CA PHE A 137 8.47 3.14 11.32
C PHE A 137 7.68 3.47 12.59
N ILE A 138 6.36 3.29 12.59
CA ILE A 138 5.49 3.57 13.75
C ILE A 138 5.90 2.69 14.93
N CYS A 139 6.14 1.38 14.70
CA CYS A 139 6.58 0.46 15.74
C CYS A 139 7.94 0.88 16.34
N PHE A 140 8.90 1.23 15.49
CA PHE A 140 10.21 1.67 15.92
C PHE A 140 10.15 2.99 16.70
N PHE A 141 9.39 3.97 16.18
CA PHE A 141 9.19 5.26 16.83
C PHE A 141 8.51 5.09 18.20
N ALA A 142 7.42 4.32 18.27
CA ALA A 142 6.68 4.07 19.49
C ALA A 142 7.54 3.37 20.56
N LYS A 143 8.37 2.40 20.15
CA LYS A 143 9.30 1.72 21.05
C LYS A 143 10.33 2.70 21.68
N ARG A 144 10.84 3.63 20.87
CA ARG A 144 11.83 4.61 21.35
C ARG A 144 11.23 5.71 22.21
N THR A 145 10.03 6.13 21.90
CA THR A 145 9.31 7.18 22.64
C THR A 145 8.45 6.64 23.78
N LYS A 146 8.47 5.33 23.99
CA LYS A 146 7.71 4.61 25.05
C LYS A 146 6.19 4.88 24.99
N ILE A 147 5.66 5.19 23.79
CA ILE A 147 4.22 5.38 23.56
C ILE A 147 3.56 4.10 23.06
N ASN A 148 2.24 4.03 23.20
CA ASN A 148 1.47 2.90 22.66
C ASN A 148 1.37 3.00 21.13
N PRO A 149 1.85 2.03 20.33
CA PRO A 149 1.79 2.09 18.87
C PRO A 149 0.38 1.89 18.32
N LEU A 150 -0.52 1.23 19.06
CA LEU A 150 -1.81 0.78 18.55
C LEU A 150 -2.69 1.90 17.95
N PRO A 151 -2.82 3.09 18.57
CA PRO A 151 -3.59 4.19 17.97
C PRO A 151 -3.07 4.59 16.59
N TYR A 152 -1.77 4.64 16.44
CA TYR A 152 -1.11 5.05 15.20
C TYR A 152 -1.18 3.99 14.11
N LEU A 153 -1.02 2.70 14.48
CA LEU A 153 -1.15 1.57 13.54
C LEU A 153 -2.58 1.43 13.00
N ILE A 154 -3.57 1.57 13.89
CA ILE A 154 -4.98 1.56 13.47
C ILE A 154 -5.29 2.76 12.57
N ALA A 155 -4.78 3.94 12.92
CA ALA A 155 -4.98 5.15 12.12
C ALA A 155 -4.30 5.06 10.74
N GLU A 156 -3.08 4.52 10.68
CA GLU A 156 -2.35 4.25 9.46
C GLU A 156 -3.11 3.29 8.54
N PHE A 157 -3.44 2.10 9.05
CA PHE A 157 -4.15 1.08 8.30
C PHE A 157 -5.49 1.57 7.76
N ALA A 158 -6.23 2.25 8.62
CA ALA A 158 -7.52 2.81 8.26
C ALA A 158 -7.39 3.95 7.23
N ALA A 159 -6.45 4.88 7.41
CA ALA A 159 -6.19 5.95 6.45
C ALA A 159 -5.75 5.40 5.10
N ALA A 160 -4.80 4.46 5.08
CA ALA A 160 -4.29 3.87 3.84
C ALA A 160 -5.40 3.22 3.01
N ASN A 161 -6.28 2.45 3.65
CA ASN A 161 -7.38 1.78 2.95
C ASN A 161 -8.51 2.74 2.53
N THR A 162 -8.78 3.79 3.29
CA THR A 162 -9.85 4.73 2.97
C THR A 162 -9.43 5.74 1.91
N TRP A 163 -8.27 6.38 2.07
CA TRP A 163 -7.83 7.41 1.13
C TRP A 163 -7.35 6.86 -0.21
N SER A 164 -6.96 5.59 -0.28
CA SER A 164 -6.68 4.89 -1.54
C SER A 164 -7.87 4.82 -2.49
N MET A 165 -9.10 4.98 -1.98
CA MET A 165 -10.30 5.00 -2.81
C MET A 165 -10.44 6.25 -3.69
N MET A 166 -9.67 7.33 -3.41
CA MET A 166 -9.81 8.59 -4.12
C MET A 166 -9.45 8.49 -5.60
N PHE A 167 -8.40 7.77 -5.92
CA PHE A 167 -7.96 7.55 -7.31
C PHE A 167 -8.08 6.09 -7.70
N ILE A 168 -8.34 5.85 -8.98
CA ILE A 168 -8.43 4.50 -9.55
C ILE A 168 -7.15 3.69 -9.31
N ILE A 169 -5.99 4.36 -9.28
CA ILE A 169 -4.67 3.75 -9.09
C ILE A 169 -4.32 3.46 -7.62
N GLY A 170 -5.14 3.92 -6.66
CA GLY A 170 -4.81 3.84 -5.22
C GLY A 170 -4.77 2.43 -4.65
N ASN A 171 -5.44 1.46 -5.28
CA ASN A 171 -5.29 0.04 -4.97
C ASN A 171 -5.72 -0.85 -6.16
N PRO A 172 -5.31 -2.14 -6.16
CA PRO A 172 -5.64 -3.07 -7.24
C PRO A 172 -7.16 -3.26 -7.46
N THR A 173 -7.95 -3.20 -6.39
CA THR A 173 -9.41 -3.35 -6.46
C THR A 173 -10.05 -2.23 -7.26
N ASN A 174 -9.63 -0.97 -7.04
CA ASN A 174 -10.12 0.17 -7.79
C ASN A 174 -9.76 0.07 -9.28
N ILE A 175 -8.53 -0.36 -9.57
CA ILE A 175 -8.05 -0.58 -10.94
C ILE A 175 -8.96 -1.62 -11.63
N TYR A 176 -9.17 -2.76 -10.97
CA TYR A 176 -10.01 -3.82 -11.51
C TYR A 176 -11.45 -3.35 -11.76
N LEU A 177 -12.11 -2.75 -10.78
CA LEU A 177 -13.48 -2.27 -10.89
C LEU A 177 -13.63 -1.16 -11.92
N GLY A 178 -12.75 -0.17 -11.90
CA GLY A 178 -12.78 0.95 -12.83
C GLY A 178 -12.55 0.49 -14.27
N THR A 179 -11.58 -0.39 -14.49
CA THR A 179 -11.29 -0.94 -15.83
C THR A 179 -12.43 -1.81 -16.34
N SER A 180 -13.00 -2.67 -15.48
CA SER A 180 -14.11 -3.55 -15.87
C SER A 180 -15.39 -2.79 -16.21
N ALA A 181 -15.61 -1.66 -15.55
CA ALA A 181 -16.74 -0.77 -15.81
C ALA A 181 -16.48 0.24 -16.96
N GLY A 182 -15.28 0.24 -17.56
CA GLY A 182 -14.89 1.21 -18.61
C GLY A 182 -14.81 2.64 -18.11
N ILE A 183 -14.58 2.87 -16.81
CA ILE A 183 -14.52 4.20 -16.20
C ILE A 183 -13.10 4.75 -16.36
N ASN A 184 -12.98 5.95 -16.93
CA ASN A 184 -11.69 6.61 -17.03
C ASN A 184 -11.26 7.25 -15.69
N PHE A 185 -9.98 7.62 -15.59
CA PHE A 185 -9.38 8.16 -14.37
C PHE A 185 -10.12 9.41 -13.83
N ILE A 186 -10.49 10.33 -14.70
CA ILE A 186 -11.13 11.60 -14.29
C ILE A 186 -12.55 11.37 -13.80
N ASP A 187 -13.31 10.51 -14.46
CA ASP A 187 -14.68 10.23 -14.05
C ASP A 187 -14.73 9.42 -12.77
N TYR A 188 -13.78 8.49 -12.57
CA TYR A 188 -13.60 7.81 -11.30
C TYR A 188 -13.36 8.82 -10.15
N PHE A 189 -12.42 9.75 -10.34
CA PHE A 189 -12.11 10.77 -9.34
C PHE A 189 -13.32 11.65 -9.03
N LYS A 190 -14.07 12.12 -10.03
CA LYS A 190 -15.28 12.93 -9.81
C LYS A 190 -16.30 12.24 -8.91
N VAL A 191 -16.46 10.93 -9.07
CA VAL A 191 -17.40 10.14 -8.28
C VAL A 191 -16.85 9.84 -6.88
N MET A 192 -15.57 9.45 -6.77
CA MET A 192 -14.99 8.92 -5.55
C MET A 192 -14.37 9.97 -4.63
N ALA A 193 -14.05 11.18 -5.11
CA ALA A 193 -13.41 12.21 -4.30
C ALA A 193 -14.25 12.62 -3.08
N ILE A 194 -15.53 12.92 -3.28
CA ILE A 194 -16.42 13.36 -2.19
C ILE A 194 -16.68 12.24 -1.18
N PRO A 195 -17.09 11.02 -1.57
CA PRO A 195 -17.24 9.90 -0.63
C PRO A 195 -15.96 9.60 0.15
N THR A 196 -14.79 9.64 -0.50
CA THR A 196 -13.51 9.39 0.17
C THR A 196 -13.20 10.45 1.23
N LEU A 197 -13.41 11.73 0.91
CA LEU A 197 -13.22 12.83 1.87
C LEU A 197 -14.12 12.66 3.10
N PHE A 198 -15.41 12.40 2.90
CA PHE A 198 -16.34 12.17 4.00
C PHE A 198 -15.96 10.95 4.83
N ALA A 199 -15.68 9.82 4.19
CA ALA A 199 -15.25 8.61 4.88
C ALA A 199 -13.96 8.83 5.67
N GLY A 200 -12.96 9.49 5.08
CA GLY A 200 -11.68 9.77 5.75
C GLY A 200 -11.81 10.69 6.95
N VAL A 201 -12.62 11.76 6.86
CA VAL A 201 -12.85 12.69 7.98
C VAL A 201 -13.63 12.01 9.10
N ILE A 202 -14.70 11.29 8.78
CA ILE A 202 -15.50 10.56 9.80
C ILE A 202 -14.64 9.50 10.47
N GLN A 203 -13.87 8.73 9.70
CA GLN A 203 -12.94 7.72 10.21
C GLN A 203 -11.92 8.31 11.17
N LEU A 204 -11.28 9.43 10.79
CA LEU A 204 -10.34 10.15 11.66
C LEU A 204 -10.99 10.51 12.99
N GLY A 205 -12.20 11.07 12.95
CA GLY A 205 -12.96 11.44 14.15
C GLY A 205 -13.26 10.22 15.03
N ILE A 206 -13.73 9.12 14.46
CA ILE A 206 -14.04 7.90 15.21
C ILE A 206 -12.79 7.32 15.87
N ILE A 207 -11.69 7.16 15.12
CA ILE A 207 -10.44 6.61 15.67
C ILE A 207 -9.88 7.54 16.75
N PHE A 208 -9.92 8.85 16.53
CA PHE A 208 -9.50 9.83 17.53
C PHE A 208 -10.30 9.69 18.83
N LEU A 209 -11.62 9.55 18.75
CA LEU A 209 -12.48 9.38 19.93
C LEU A 209 -12.18 8.07 20.66
N ILE A 210 -11.99 6.96 19.93
CA ILE A 210 -11.66 5.64 20.52
C ILE A 210 -10.34 5.72 21.30
N PHE A 211 -9.34 6.38 20.75
CA PHE A 211 -7.99 6.41 21.32
C PHE A 211 -7.69 7.69 22.11
N PHE A 212 -8.66 8.57 22.31
CA PHE A 212 -8.49 9.86 22.98
C PHE A 212 -7.73 9.77 24.31
N LYS A 213 -8.10 8.78 25.15
CA LYS A 213 -7.45 8.60 26.47
C LYS A 213 -5.98 8.21 26.33
N LYS A 214 -5.64 7.36 25.36
CA LYS A 214 -4.26 6.90 25.13
C LYS A 214 -3.36 7.98 24.52
N LEU A 215 -3.94 8.91 23.76
CA LEU A 215 -3.23 10.02 23.13
C LEU A 215 -2.94 11.18 24.09
N LYS A 216 -3.44 11.15 25.33
CA LYS A 216 -3.14 12.15 26.38
C LYS A 216 -1.78 11.95 27.06
N GLU A 217 -1.21 10.76 26.95
CA GLU A 217 0.09 10.48 27.58
C GLU A 217 1.18 11.30 26.91
N PRO A 218 2.14 11.88 27.65
CA PRO A 218 3.22 12.66 27.05
C PRO A 218 4.19 11.76 26.31
N ILE A 219 4.82 12.29 25.26
CA ILE A 219 5.91 11.63 24.55
C ILE A 219 7.19 11.83 25.35
N SER A 220 7.84 10.76 25.79
CA SER A 220 9.16 10.83 26.41
C SER A 220 10.23 10.63 25.32
N VAL A 221 10.90 11.71 24.92
CA VAL A 221 12.01 11.64 23.96
C VAL A 221 13.33 11.52 24.73
N GLU A 222 14.02 10.39 24.60
CA GLU A 222 15.41 10.30 25.05
C GLU A 222 16.30 11.05 24.04
N ASP A 223 16.86 12.19 24.48
CA ASP A 223 17.44 13.26 23.63
C ASP A 223 18.73 12.89 22.84
N GLU A 224 19.42 11.80 23.16
CA GLU A 224 20.78 11.60 22.64
C GLU A 224 20.84 11.10 21.20
N GLU A 225 19.89 10.33 20.72
CA GLU A 225 19.97 9.67 19.41
C GLU A 225 19.28 10.46 18.26
N TYR A 226 18.43 11.44 18.61
CA TYR A 226 17.88 12.40 17.64
C TYR A 226 18.94 13.33 17.03
N LYS A 227 20.08 13.48 17.70
CA LYS A 227 21.20 14.32 17.22
C LYS A 227 22.06 13.67 16.14
N ILE A 228 22.05 12.35 16.04
CA ILE A 228 22.94 11.60 15.11
C ILE A 228 22.34 11.53 13.69
N TYR A 229 21.02 11.40 13.56
CA TYR A 229 20.35 11.20 12.28
C TYR A 229 20.29 12.40 11.31
N PRO A 230 20.24 13.69 11.72
CA PRO A 230 20.09 14.81 10.79
C PRO A 230 21.25 14.97 9.83
N LYS A 231 22.49 14.68 10.25
CA LYS A 231 23.69 14.88 9.42
C LYS A 231 23.85 13.76 8.39
N THR A 232 23.74 12.52 8.82
CA THR A 232 23.86 11.33 7.94
C THR A 232 22.71 11.29 6.92
N TYR A 233 21.52 11.70 7.34
CA TYR A 233 20.34 11.73 6.50
C TYR A 233 20.33 12.83 5.46
N LYS A 234 20.82 14.03 5.83
CA LYS A 234 21.02 15.13 4.89
C LYS A 234 22.06 14.76 3.83
N TYR A 235 23.15 14.13 4.26
CA TYR A 235 24.20 13.64 3.36
C TYR A 235 23.67 12.56 2.40
N ALA A 236 22.93 11.58 2.89
CA ALA A 236 22.31 10.54 2.05
C ALA A 236 21.30 11.14 1.05
N MET A 237 20.46 12.10 1.48
CA MET A 237 19.52 12.78 0.59
C MET A 237 20.20 13.66 -0.46
N ASP A 238 21.28 14.33 -0.11
CA ASP A 238 22.03 15.17 -1.05
C ASP A 238 22.79 14.30 -2.08
N MET A 239 23.33 13.13 -1.64
CA MET A 239 23.91 12.12 -2.53
C MET A 239 22.84 11.56 -3.49
N THR A 240 21.69 11.15 -2.96
CA THR A 240 20.59 10.60 -3.77
C THR A 240 20.03 11.59 -4.78
N LYS A 241 19.90 12.88 -4.41
CA LYS A 241 19.51 13.93 -5.37
C LYS A 241 20.51 14.07 -6.51
N LYS A 242 21.80 13.96 -6.22
CA LYS A 242 22.85 14.03 -7.21
C LYS A 242 22.81 12.82 -8.17
N GLU A 243 22.63 11.62 -7.62
CA GLU A 243 22.53 10.38 -8.41
C GLU A 243 21.27 10.34 -9.28
N VAL A 244 20.12 10.73 -8.73
CA VAL A 244 18.86 10.84 -9.50
C VAL A 244 19.00 11.89 -10.61
N LYS A 245 19.60 13.04 -10.34
CA LYS A 245 19.85 14.05 -11.37
C LYS A 245 20.76 13.53 -12.47
N GLN A 246 21.83 12.83 -12.13
CA GLN A 246 22.75 12.22 -13.10
C GLN A 246 22.05 11.12 -13.93
N ALA A 247 21.23 10.28 -13.30
CA ALA A 247 20.45 9.24 -14.00
C ALA A 247 19.43 9.84 -14.98
N VAL A 248 18.74 10.91 -14.58
CA VAL A 248 17.80 11.64 -15.44
C VAL A 248 18.53 12.32 -16.61
N GLU A 249 19.66 12.96 -16.37
CA GLU A 249 20.49 13.56 -17.44
C GLU A 249 21.02 12.52 -18.43
N ALA A 250 21.48 11.37 -17.93
CA ALA A 250 21.93 10.25 -18.76
C ALA A 250 20.78 9.66 -19.60
N MET A 251 19.58 9.56 -19.03
CA MET A 251 18.38 9.10 -19.73
C MET A 251 17.97 10.08 -20.85
N TYR A 252 17.98 11.38 -20.59
CA TYR A 252 17.73 12.41 -21.60
C TYR A 252 18.76 12.37 -22.74
N HIS A 253 20.01 12.19 -22.42
CA HIS A 253 21.07 12.08 -23.42
C HIS A 253 20.88 10.87 -24.34
N ASN A 254 20.50 9.71 -23.74
CA ASN A 254 20.23 8.49 -24.51
C ASN A 254 18.97 8.61 -25.37
N LEU A 255 17.90 9.26 -24.90
CA LEU A 255 16.69 9.53 -25.68
C LEU A 255 16.98 10.42 -26.89
N ASN A 256 17.74 11.49 -26.71
CA ASN A 256 18.12 12.39 -27.80
C ASN A 256 19.03 11.70 -28.83
N SER A 257 19.89 10.76 -28.41
CA SER A 257 20.74 9.97 -29.33
C SER A 257 19.94 8.94 -30.13
N LEU A 258 18.78 8.50 -29.65
CA LEU A 258 17.87 7.60 -30.37
C LEU A 258 16.98 8.35 -31.37
N GLN A 259 16.66 9.63 -31.11
CA GLN A 259 15.89 10.49 -32.05
C GLN A 259 16.73 11.03 -33.20
N SER A 260 18.06 10.99 -33.08
CA SER A 260 19.00 11.46 -34.14
C SER A 260 19.48 10.36 -35.08
N ARG A 261 18.99 9.14 -34.94
CA ARG A 261 19.19 7.99 -35.86
C ARG A 261 17.90 7.69 -36.63
#